data_6ce9619fd12f4072db7e10acc4f75740
#
_entry.id   6ce9619fd12f4072db7e10acc4f75740
#
_cell.length_a   1.000
_cell.length_b   1.000
_cell.length_c   1.000
_cell.angle_alpha   90.00
_cell.angle_beta   90.00
_cell.angle_gamma   90.00
#
_symmetry.space_group_name_H-M   'P 1'
#
loop_
_entity.id
_entity.type
_entity.pdbx_description
1 polymer ?
#
loop_
_entity_poly.entity_id
_entity_poly.type
_entity_poly.pdbx_seq_one_letter_code
_entity_poly.pdbx_strand_id
1 'polypeptide(L)'
;MWLQLLNWLVKPLWILWIEREIQLRMGDSWYGVYTLHFNLVLLFAVLLDAGLNTYAAREIAANGKLGHPRRMLFLRLGLGLVYVCLVLMVAQMQSGIQMQFLLFALINQILASVVLMMRAVLQGKQRFVSDSWLSVVDRLVALGVCTWMLRTFTLEMFASEGGVLNFQVAQFFGYATALVLGLILVFWRGKSASESKSVASDSAGTVKKDVDVIAQKNATQKSLGDWSKEVVWFGIMALAMSIFTRIDVQMIQWLSVSRLEGVADILDADSIKSQLAAGYAEIGLYTRGYRLLDAGLIFSALLSTQLLPLFSKRLATGDDNGEVIWMSFRLVLWVSLGAAMGAWFYGEPLINWLYHGQMELGATLTQNGVDVPQAMVYSGEILNAAMIFKVLMLAFVPMSLVHVFGTFVTASGQMKWLASLAFVCVGINIAFNYIEIPKVGALGAATGCLITQWVFAGACLVKTQKLGGYEWRWRNFEIVFYQIVFGMICFGMVKYGLGLTGISGLILSAVIYAISVGWLFFFHEIRRWAAKFRRTKGSPS
;
A
#
# COMPACT_ATOMS: atom_id res chain seq x y z
N MET A 1 -18.44 -0.48 13.93
CA MET A 1 -17.39 0.45 14.39
C MET A 1 -16.17 -0.29 14.98
N TRP A 2 -16.33 -1.11 16.05
CA TRP A 2 -15.20 -1.86 16.67
C TRP A 2 -14.44 -2.79 15.72
N LEU A 3 -15.14 -3.53 14.85
CA LEU A 3 -14.50 -4.43 13.87
C LEU A 3 -13.72 -3.68 12.78
N GLN A 4 -14.14 -2.48 12.42
CA GLN A 4 -13.37 -1.63 11.51
C GLN A 4 -12.10 -1.10 12.18
N LEU A 5 -12.19 -0.70 13.45
CA LEU A 5 -11.03 -0.30 14.24
C LEU A 5 -10.05 -1.47 14.39
N LEU A 6 -10.56 -2.69 14.64
CA LEU A 6 -9.73 -3.90 14.70
C LEU A 6 -8.98 -4.15 13.38
N ASN A 7 -9.66 -4.00 12.24
CA ASN A 7 -9.03 -4.14 10.92
C ASN A 7 -7.91 -3.08 10.69
N TRP A 8 -8.10 -1.87 11.21
CA TRP A 8 -7.09 -0.81 11.14
C TRP A 8 -5.88 -1.09 12.03
N LEU A 9 -6.08 -1.75 13.14
CA LEU A 9 -5.02 -2.10 14.09
C LEU A 9 -4.23 -3.35 13.66
N VAL A 10 -4.92 -4.37 13.15
CA VAL A 10 -4.30 -5.65 12.78
C VAL A 10 -3.31 -5.51 11.62
N LYS A 11 -3.55 -4.65 10.64
CA LYS A 11 -2.64 -4.46 9.50
C LYS A 11 -1.28 -3.86 9.88
N PRO A 12 -1.21 -2.72 10.59
CA PRO A 12 0.07 -2.22 11.09
C PRO A 12 0.76 -3.18 12.05
N LEU A 13 -0.01 -3.87 12.91
CA LEU A 13 0.54 -4.87 13.84
C LEU A 13 1.19 -6.04 13.08
N TRP A 14 0.56 -6.51 12.00
CA TRP A 14 1.13 -7.53 11.13
C TRP A 14 2.48 -7.09 10.56
N ILE A 15 2.56 -5.88 10.00
CA ILE A 15 3.78 -5.36 9.38
C ILE A 15 4.87 -5.10 10.42
N LEU A 16 4.54 -4.37 11.49
CA LEU A 16 5.53 -3.87 12.44
C LEU A 16 5.98 -4.90 13.46
N TRP A 17 5.23 -5.98 13.66
CA TRP A 17 5.59 -7.03 14.60
C TRP A 17 5.94 -8.32 13.89
N ILE A 18 4.98 -8.96 13.21
CA ILE A 18 5.18 -10.32 12.66
C ILE A 18 6.14 -10.30 11.46
N GLU A 19 5.91 -9.48 10.45
CA GLU A 19 6.79 -9.44 9.27
C GLU A 19 8.20 -9.01 9.66
N ARG A 20 8.34 -8.02 10.55
CA ARG A 20 9.62 -7.60 11.10
C ARG A 20 10.34 -8.75 11.80
N GLU A 21 9.68 -9.47 12.71
CA GLU A 21 10.29 -10.57 13.47
C GLU A 21 10.68 -11.75 12.57
N ILE A 22 9.84 -12.06 11.58
CA ILE A 22 10.13 -13.07 10.56
C ILE A 22 11.35 -12.65 9.73
N GLN A 23 11.43 -11.39 9.29
CA GLN A 23 12.56 -10.87 8.54
C GLN A 23 13.86 -10.94 9.33
N LEU A 24 13.83 -10.58 10.62
CA LEU A 24 14.99 -10.68 11.51
C LEU A 24 15.52 -12.11 11.63
N ARG A 25 14.63 -13.11 11.74
CA ARG A 25 15.03 -14.51 11.88
C ARG A 25 15.42 -15.17 10.57
N MET A 26 14.80 -14.79 9.45
CA MET A 26 15.18 -15.29 8.13
C MET A 26 16.49 -14.68 7.64
N GLY A 27 16.81 -13.47 8.07
CA GLY A 27 17.85 -12.65 7.46
C GLY A 27 17.41 -12.05 6.12
N ASP A 28 18.17 -11.08 5.62
CA ASP A 28 17.78 -10.31 4.42
C ASP A 28 17.74 -11.16 3.16
N SER A 29 18.67 -12.10 3.00
CA SER A 29 18.72 -12.96 1.82
C SER A 29 17.46 -13.83 1.68
N TRP A 30 17.08 -14.58 2.71
CA TRP A 30 15.90 -15.45 2.63
C TRP A 30 14.60 -14.68 2.62
N TYR A 31 14.52 -13.55 3.36
CA TYR A 31 13.38 -12.66 3.27
C TYR A 31 13.29 -11.96 1.91
N GLY A 32 14.43 -11.67 1.27
CA GLY A 32 14.51 -11.19 -0.10
C GLY A 32 13.97 -12.21 -1.10
N VAL A 33 14.31 -13.50 -0.95
CA VAL A 33 13.71 -14.59 -1.75
C VAL A 33 12.19 -14.58 -1.61
N TYR A 34 11.67 -14.58 -0.39
CA TYR A 34 10.22 -14.48 -0.16
C TYR A 34 9.61 -13.27 -0.86
N THR A 35 10.21 -12.10 -0.67
CA THR A 35 9.70 -10.83 -1.18
C THR A 35 9.70 -10.77 -2.71
N LEU A 36 10.72 -11.32 -3.36
CA LEU A 36 10.81 -11.42 -4.81
C LEU A 36 9.62 -12.18 -5.39
N HIS A 37 9.36 -13.40 -4.90
CA HIS A 37 8.26 -14.25 -5.37
C HIS A 37 6.91 -13.63 -5.06
N PHE A 38 6.74 -13.06 -3.86
CA PHE A 38 5.52 -12.39 -3.43
C PHE A 38 5.20 -11.16 -4.30
N ASN A 39 6.19 -10.31 -4.60
CA ASN A 39 5.96 -9.14 -5.46
C ASN A 39 5.72 -9.52 -6.92
N LEU A 40 6.35 -10.56 -7.46
CA LEU A 40 6.07 -11.07 -8.80
C LEU A 40 4.60 -11.49 -8.95
N VAL A 41 4.09 -12.22 -7.99
CA VAL A 41 2.69 -12.66 -7.95
C VAL A 41 1.73 -11.47 -7.81
N LEU A 42 2.07 -10.50 -6.96
CA LEU A 42 1.25 -9.29 -6.77
C LEU A 42 1.25 -8.35 -7.97
N LEU A 43 2.31 -8.34 -8.78
CA LEU A 43 2.43 -7.48 -9.95
C LEU A 43 1.22 -7.63 -10.91
N PHE A 44 0.76 -8.86 -11.10
CA PHE A 44 -0.35 -9.21 -11.98
C PHE A 44 -1.66 -9.52 -11.24
N ALA A 45 -1.69 -9.45 -9.89
CA ALA A 45 -2.84 -9.85 -9.08
C ALA A 45 -4.14 -9.11 -9.42
N VAL A 46 -4.02 -7.90 -9.98
CA VAL A 46 -5.17 -7.13 -10.46
C VAL A 46 -5.99 -7.88 -11.52
N LEU A 47 -5.36 -8.75 -12.32
CA LEU A 47 -6.04 -9.56 -13.33
C LEU A 47 -7.03 -10.55 -12.70
N LEU A 48 -6.80 -11.02 -11.48
CA LEU A 48 -7.70 -11.91 -10.77
C LEU A 48 -9.06 -11.28 -10.43
N ASP A 49 -9.12 -9.96 -10.38
CA ASP A 49 -10.33 -9.22 -10.07
C ASP A 49 -10.87 -8.43 -11.27
N ALA A 50 -10.04 -7.64 -11.93
CA ALA A 50 -10.39 -6.77 -13.06
C ALA A 50 -11.74 -6.01 -12.86
N GLY A 51 -12.09 -5.65 -11.61
CA GLY A 51 -13.33 -4.97 -11.26
C GLY A 51 -14.56 -5.87 -11.06
N LEU A 52 -14.41 -7.20 -11.18
CA LEU A 52 -15.51 -8.16 -11.01
C LEU A 52 -16.12 -8.11 -9.61
N ASN A 53 -15.31 -7.88 -8.57
CA ASN A 53 -15.79 -7.78 -7.19
C ASN A 53 -16.69 -6.54 -7.01
N THR A 54 -16.29 -5.41 -7.57
CA THR A 54 -17.08 -4.16 -7.52
C THR A 54 -18.41 -4.31 -8.28
N TYR A 55 -18.38 -4.98 -9.44
CA TYR A 55 -19.58 -5.29 -10.20
C TYR A 55 -20.53 -6.20 -9.41
N ALA A 56 -20.02 -7.30 -8.86
CA ALA A 56 -20.82 -8.24 -8.07
C ALA A 56 -21.49 -7.54 -6.86
N ALA A 57 -20.74 -6.72 -6.14
CA ALA A 57 -21.28 -6.00 -4.98
C ALA A 57 -22.42 -5.04 -5.39
N ARG A 58 -22.25 -4.30 -6.49
CA ARG A 58 -23.28 -3.36 -7.01
C ARG A 58 -24.51 -4.09 -7.52
N GLU A 59 -24.35 -5.15 -8.31
CA GLU A 59 -25.44 -5.91 -8.87
C GLU A 59 -26.28 -6.59 -7.80
N ILE A 60 -25.64 -7.21 -6.81
CA ILE A 60 -26.32 -7.84 -5.67
C ILE A 60 -27.04 -6.79 -4.82
N ALA A 61 -26.43 -5.62 -4.60
CA ALA A 61 -27.06 -4.53 -3.86
C ALA A 61 -28.30 -3.97 -4.57
N ALA A 62 -28.29 -3.89 -5.90
CA ALA A 62 -29.41 -3.40 -6.71
C ALA A 62 -30.52 -4.45 -6.88
N ASN A 63 -30.17 -5.71 -7.18
CA ASN A 63 -31.10 -6.73 -7.63
C ASN A 63 -31.33 -7.87 -6.59
N GLY A 64 -30.66 -7.82 -5.43
CA GLY A 64 -30.69 -8.85 -4.40
C GLY A 64 -29.95 -10.14 -4.76
N LYS A 65 -29.57 -10.33 -6.01
CA LYS A 65 -28.87 -11.51 -6.54
C LYS A 65 -27.99 -11.15 -7.73
N LEU A 66 -27.04 -12.00 -8.04
CA LEU A 66 -26.20 -11.88 -9.24
C LEU A 66 -26.99 -12.36 -10.47
N GLY A 67 -27.11 -11.55 -11.52
CA GLY A 67 -27.89 -11.86 -12.70
C GLY A 67 -27.31 -13.01 -13.51
N HIS A 68 -25.99 -13.04 -13.69
CA HIS A 68 -25.30 -14.06 -14.51
C HIS A 68 -24.13 -14.73 -13.78
N PRO A 69 -24.36 -15.53 -12.71
CA PRO A 69 -23.28 -16.09 -11.89
C PRO A 69 -22.34 -17.03 -12.67
N ARG A 70 -22.86 -17.83 -13.60
CA ARG A 70 -22.04 -18.73 -14.43
C ARG A 70 -21.09 -17.95 -15.35
N ARG A 71 -21.58 -16.90 -16.01
CA ARG A 71 -20.77 -16.06 -16.90
C ARG A 71 -19.65 -15.34 -16.14
N MET A 72 -19.97 -14.84 -14.94
CA MET A 72 -18.98 -14.23 -14.08
C MET A 72 -17.90 -15.23 -13.61
N LEU A 73 -18.31 -16.46 -13.30
CA LEU A 73 -17.38 -17.53 -12.94
C LEU A 73 -16.44 -17.88 -14.11
N PHE A 74 -16.96 -18.02 -15.34
CA PHE A 74 -16.14 -18.29 -16.52
C PHE A 74 -15.16 -17.15 -16.82
N LEU A 75 -15.59 -15.89 -16.69
CA LEU A 75 -14.68 -14.73 -16.85
C LEU A 75 -13.57 -14.76 -15.80
N ARG A 76 -13.90 -15.06 -14.56
CA ARG A 76 -12.92 -15.14 -13.48
C ARG A 76 -11.92 -16.28 -13.68
N LEU A 77 -12.38 -17.44 -14.12
CA LEU A 77 -11.50 -18.57 -14.44
C LEU A 77 -10.57 -18.24 -15.63
N GLY A 78 -11.10 -17.59 -16.66
CA GLY A 78 -10.30 -17.13 -17.81
C GLY A 78 -9.23 -16.11 -17.42
N LEU A 79 -9.60 -15.10 -16.64
CA LEU A 79 -8.64 -14.11 -16.10
C LEU A 79 -7.62 -14.76 -15.16
N GLY A 80 -8.05 -15.74 -14.35
CA GLY A 80 -7.16 -16.51 -13.50
C GLY A 80 -6.14 -17.32 -14.28
N LEU A 81 -6.57 -17.94 -15.40
CA LEU A 81 -5.65 -18.64 -16.29
C LEU A 81 -4.64 -17.69 -16.93
N VAL A 82 -5.10 -16.55 -17.46
CA VAL A 82 -4.23 -15.52 -18.04
C VAL A 82 -3.22 -15.03 -16.99
N TYR A 83 -3.67 -14.79 -15.76
CA TYR A 83 -2.83 -14.40 -14.63
C TYR A 83 -1.72 -15.41 -14.36
N VAL A 84 -2.07 -16.71 -14.22
CA VAL A 84 -1.08 -17.77 -13.96
C VAL A 84 -0.10 -17.89 -15.12
N CYS A 85 -0.58 -17.88 -16.38
CA CYS A 85 0.29 -17.93 -17.56
C CYS A 85 1.28 -16.76 -17.59
N LEU A 86 0.83 -15.54 -17.33
CA LEU A 86 1.70 -14.35 -17.31
C LEU A 86 2.76 -14.43 -16.20
N VAL A 87 2.36 -14.81 -14.98
CA VAL A 87 3.32 -14.95 -13.87
C VAL A 87 4.37 -16.02 -14.19
N LEU A 88 3.96 -17.19 -14.71
CA LEU A 88 4.89 -18.26 -15.09
C LEU A 88 5.79 -17.85 -16.26
N MET A 89 5.26 -17.14 -17.25
CA MET A 89 6.05 -16.64 -18.37
C MET A 89 7.15 -15.67 -17.91
N VAL A 90 6.81 -14.71 -17.05
CA VAL A 90 7.80 -13.76 -16.51
C VAL A 90 8.79 -14.47 -15.58
N ALA A 91 8.33 -15.44 -14.81
CA ALA A 91 9.20 -16.23 -13.93
C ALA A 91 10.25 -17.02 -14.73
N GLN A 92 9.91 -17.54 -15.92
CA GLN A 92 10.88 -18.24 -16.79
C GLN A 92 11.90 -17.29 -17.42
N MET A 93 11.57 -16.02 -17.58
CA MET A 93 12.47 -15.00 -18.13
C MET A 93 13.41 -14.42 -17.06
N GLN A 94 13.17 -14.71 -15.80
CA GLN A 94 13.92 -14.13 -14.68
C GLN A 94 14.75 -15.18 -13.96
N SER A 95 16.05 -14.99 -13.91
CA SER A 95 16.97 -15.84 -13.16
C SER A 95 16.73 -15.73 -11.66
N GLY A 96 16.93 -16.83 -10.92
CA GLY A 96 16.79 -16.85 -9.45
C GLY A 96 15.36 -17.08 -8.93
N ILE A 97 14.37 -17.26 -9.80
CA ILE A 97 13.02 -17.67 -9.38
C ILE A 97 13.00 -19.17 -9.07
N GLN A 98 12.64 -19.50 -7.83
CA GLN A 98 12.46 -20.89 -7.39
C GLN A 98 10.99 -21.29 -7.48
N MET A 99 10.69 -22.31 -8.28
CA MET A 99 9.32 -22.68 -8.63
C MET A 99 8.47 -23.07 -7.40
N GLN A 100 9.08 -23.71 -6.40
CA GLN A 100 8.38 -24.08 -5.17
C GLN A 100 7.80 -22.87 -4.42
N PHE A 101 8.58 -21.79 -4.24
CA PHE A 101 8.11 -20.58 -3.57
C PHE A 101 7.08 -19.81 -4.40
N LEU A 102 7.29 -19.83 -5.73
CA LEU A 102 6.36 -19.19 -6.65
C LEU A 102 4.98 -19.86 -6.63
N LEU A 103 4.93 -21.20 -6.64
CA LEU A 103 3.66 -21.94 -6.60
C LEU A 103 2.88 -21.68 -5.31
N PHE A 104 3.56 -21.68 -4.15
CA PHE A 104 2.89 -21.32 -2.89
C PHE A 104 2.39 -19.87 -2.89
N ALA A 105 3.17 -18.92 -3.40
CA ALA A 105 2.74 -17.54 -3.53
C ALA A 105 1.53 -17.39 -4.47
N LEU A 106 1.51 -18.11 -5.61
CA LEU A 106 0.38 -18.15 -6.54
C LEU A 106 -0.89 -18.69 -5.86
N ILE A 107 -0.78 -19.82 -5.15
CA ILE A 107 -1.91 -20.43 -4.43
C ILE A 107 -2.46 -19.44 -3.40
N ASN A 108 -1.62 -18.83 -2.61
CA ASN A 108 -2.00 -17.84 -1.61
C ASN A 108 -2.73 -16.64 -2.25
N GLN A 109 -2.25 -16.15 -3.39
CA GLN A 109 -2.87 -15.01 -4.08
C GLN A 109 -4.23 -15.37 -4.71
N ILE A 110 -4.36 -16.57 -5.26
CA ILE A 110 -5.65 -17.06 -5.77
C ILE A 110 -6.66 -17.19 -4.64
N LEU A 111 -6.27 -17.78 -3.50
CA LEU A 111 -7.13 -17.89 -2.31
C LEU A 111 -7.55 -16.49 -1.80
N ALA A 112 -6.61 -15.58 -1.67
CA ALA A 112 -6.88 -14.19 -1.29
C ALA A 112 -7.91 -13.53 -2.23
N SER A 113 -7.77 -13.73 -3.54
CA SER A 113 -8.72 -13.22 -4.54
C SER A 113 -10.12 -13.80 -4.37
N VAL A 114 -10.24 -15.10 -4.08
CA VAL A 114 -11.55 -15.75 -3.82
C VAL A 114 -12.19 -15.20 -2.55
N VAL A 115 -11.40 -15.00 -1.48
CA VAL A 115 -11.88 -14.36 -0.23
C VAL A 115 -12.41 -12.95 -0.50
N LEU A 116 -11.70 -12.14 -1.33
CA LEU A 116 -12.17 -10.81 -1.72
C LEU A 116 -13.50 -10.85 -2.49
N MET A 117 -13.74 -11.86 -3.33
CA MET A 117 -15.03 -12.04 -3.99
C MET A 117 -16.16 -12.35 -2.98
N MET A 118 -15.89 -13.21 -2.00
CA MET A 118 -16.88 -13.51 -0.95
C MET A 118 -17.23 -12.26 -0.14
N ARG A 119 -16.24 -11.42 0.15
CA ARG A 119 -16.45 -10.12 0.79
C ARG A 119 -17.33 -9.22 -0.06
N ALA A 120 -17.10 -9.14 -1.37
CA ALA A 120 -17.92 -8.38 -2.30
C ALA A 120 -19.39 -8.86 -2.30
N VAL A 121 -19.62 -10.17 -2.25
CA VAL A 121 -20.97 -10.74 -2.12
C VAL A 121 -21.62 -10.35 -0.79
N LEU A 122 -20.91 -10.41 0.33
CA LEU A 122 -21.41 -10.01 1.65
C LEU A 122 -21.72 -8.50 1.70
N GLN A 123 -20.89 -7.67 1.11
CA GLN A 123 -21.10 -6.22 0.97
C GLN A 123 -22.34 -5.93 0.12
N GLY A 124 -22.51 -6.61 -1.01
CA GLY A 124 -23.71 -6.49 -1.85
C GLY A 124 -25.00 -6.91 -1.12
N LYS A 125 -24.91 -7.92 -0.25
CA LYS A 125 -26.02 -8.31 0.66
C LYS A 125 -26.17 -7.39 1.88
N GLN A 126 -25.41 -6.31 1.98
CA GLN A 126 -25.37 -5.38 3.13
C GLN A 126 -25.04 -6.04 4.48
N ARG A 127 -24.33 -7.19 4.47
CA ARG A 127 -23.92 -7.93 5.66
C ARG A 127 -22.55 -7.47 6.14
N PHE A 128 -22.45 -6.18 6.51
CA PHE A 128 -21.18 -5.51 6.84
C PHE A 128 -20.45 -6.12 8.05
N VAL A 129 -21.18 -6.66 9.04
CA VAL A 129 -20.56 -7.34 10.19
C VAL A 129 -19.83 -8.61 9.74
N SER A 130 -20.46 -9.41 8.87
CA SER A 130 -19.85 -10.63 8.32
C SER A 130 -18.64 -10.31 7.41
N ASP A 131 -18.73 -9.25 6.60
CA ASP A 131 -17.60 -8.76 5.80
C ASP A 131 -16.44 -8.32 6.69
N SER A 132 -16.71 -7.59 7.77
CA SER A 132 -15.68 -7.13 8.70
C SER A 132 -14.95 -8.28 9.38
N TRP A 133 -15.64 -9.33 9.80
CA TRP A 133 -15.01 -10.54 10.32
C TRP A 133 -14.13 -11.23 9.27
N LEU A 134 -14.65 -11.40 8.05
CA LEU A 134 -13.91 -12.02 6.96
C LEU A 134 -12.66 -11.22 6.54
N SER A 135 -12.67 -9.89 6.78
CA SER A 135 -11.53 -9.02 6.46
C SER A 135 -10.37 -9.08 7.45
N VAL A 136 -10.56 -9.75 8.58
CA VAL A 136 -9.56 -9.77 9.68
C VAL A 136 -9.08 -11.19 9.97
N VAL A 137 -9.94 -12.21 9.75
CA VAL A 137 -9.68 -13.58 10.18
C VAL A 137 -8.43 -14.17 9.52
N ASP A 138 -8.16 -13.87 8.24
CA ASP A 138 -6.95 -14.31 7.54
C ASP A 138 -5.68 -13.87 8.26
N ARG A 139 -5.66 -12.61 8.68
CA ARG A 139 -4.52 -12.02 9.40
C ARG A 139 -4.41 -12.52 10.82
N LEU A 140 -5.52 -12.69 11.53
CA LEU A 140 -5.51 -13.20 12.90
C LEU A 140 -5.01 -14.65 12.95
N VAL A 141 -5.44 -15.50 12.04
CA VAL A 141 -4.97 -16.88 11.96
C VAL A 141 -3.49 -16.94 11.58
N ALA A 142 -3.08 -16.21 10.55
CA ALA A 142 -1.69 -16.14 10.15
C ALA A 142 -0.80 -15.59 11.28
N LEU A 143 -1.26 -14.57 12.03
CA LEU A 143 -0.59 -14.03 13.22
C LEU A 143 -0.43 -15.11 14.30
N GLY A 144 -1.47 -15.89 14.58
CA GLY A 144 -1.43 -16.99 15.54
C GLY A 144 -0.42 -18.07 15.14
N VAL A 145 -0.45 -18.50 13.87
CA VAL A 145 0.48 -19.52 13.34
C VAL A 145 1.92 -18.98 13.35
N CYS A 146 2.16 -17.77 12.88
CA CYS A 146 3.48 -17.16 12.91
C CYS A 146 4.00 -17.00 14.35
N THR A 147 3.16 -16.57 15.29
CA THR A 147 3.56 -16.45 16.71
C THR A 147 3.92 -17.82 17.30
N TRP A 148 3.18 -18.87 16.93
CA TRP A 148 3.54 -20.24 17.33
C TRP A 148 4.87 -20.65 16.72
N MET A 149 5.11 -20.42 15.43
CA MET A 149 6.38 -20.70 14.76
C MET A 149 7.54 -19.95 15.43
N LEU A 150 7.37 -18.66 15.75
CA LEU A 150 8.38 -17.84 16.41
C LEU A 150 8.77 -18.36 17.80
N ARG A 151 7.89 -19.12 18.46
CA ARG A 151 8.17 -19.73 19.76
C ARG A 151 8.78 -21.12 19.69
N THR A 152 8.52 -21.88 18.62
CA THR A 152 8.87 -23.30 18.51
C THR A 152 10.05 -23.56 17.58
N PHE A 153 10.26 -22.73 16.55
CA PHE A 153 11.32 -22.93 15.57
C PHE A 153 12.62 -22.27 15.99
N THR A 154 13.74 -22.97 15.73
CA THR A 154 15.09 -22.44 15.93
C THR A 154 15.44 -21.38 14.87
N LEU A 155 16.47 -20.59 15.12
CA LEU A 155 16.94 -19.58 14.17
C LEU A 155 17.37 -20.21 12.83
N GLU A 156 18.04 -21.34 12.86
CA GLU A 156 18.47 -22.10 11.68
C GLU A 156 17.29 -22.55 10.81
N MET A 157 16.17 -22.91 11.42
CA MET A 157 14.95 -23.27 10.68
C MET A 157 14.34 -22.08 9.94
N PHE A 158 14.50 -20.85 10.47
CA PHE A 158 14.05 -19.64 9.79
C PHE A 158 15.03 -19.20 8.70
N ALA A 159 16.32 -19.25 8.95
CA ALA A 159 17.37 -18.85 8.00
C ALA A 159 17.65 -19.97 6.95
N SER A 160 16.59 -20.47 6.33
CA SER A 160 16.64 -21.58 5.37
C SER A 160 15.49 -21.53 4.37
N GLU A 161 15.55 -22.37 3.33
CA GLU A 161 14.42 -22.60 2.41
C GLU A 161 13.13 -22.98 3.16
N GLY A 162 13.26 -23.80 4.20
CA GLY A 162 12.15 -24.20 5.06
C GLY A 162 11.49 -23.02 5.75
N GLY A 163 12.25 -22.00 6.14
CA GLY A 163 11.73 -20.76 6.73
C GLY A 163 10.78 -20.01 5.78
N VAL A 164 11.18 -19.86 4.52
CA VAL A 164 10.36 -19.22 3.48
C VAL A 164 9.06 -20.01 3.25
N LEU A 165 9.16 -21.33 3.08
CA LEU A 165 7.99 -22.20 2.90
C LEU A 165 7.05 -22.14 4.08
N ASN A 166 7.56 -22.26 5.30
CA ASN A 166 6.76 -22.23 6.52
C ASN A 166 6.02 -20.91 6.68
N PHE A 167 6.64 -19.79 6.34
CA PHE A 167 5.99 -18.48 6.36
C PHE A 167 4.86 -18.38 5.31
N GLN A 168 5.07 -18.92 4.10
CA GLN A 168 4.02 -18.98 3.07
C GLN A 168 2.88 -19.93 3.47
N VAL A 169 3.20 -21.05 4.13
CA VAL A 169 2.22 -21.99 4.69
C VAL A 169 1.39 -21.35 5.82
N ALA A 170 2.01 -20.53 6.68
CA ALA A 170 1.27 -19.77 7.69
C ALA A 170 0.22 -18.83 7.06
N GLN A 171 0.58 -18.15 5.96
CA GLN A 171 -0.35 -17.32 5.20
C GLN A 171 -1.44 -18.16 4.52
N PHE A 172 -1.09 -19.34 4.00
CA PHE A 172 -2.05 -20.28 3.41
C PHE A 172 -3.13 -20.69 4.42
N PHE A 173 -2.76 -21.03 5.65
CA PHE A 173 -3.73 -21.35 6.70
C PHE A 173 -4.66 -20.17 7.00
N GLY A 174 -4.13 -18.93 7.00
CA GLY A 174 -4.94 -17.73 7.13
C GLY A 174 -5.99 -17.61 6.02
N TYR A 175 -5.57 -17.69 4.77
CA TYR A 175 -6.50 -17.59 3.62
C TYR A 175 -7.46 -18.79 3.52
N ALA A 176 -7.00 -20.01 3.81
CA ALA A 176 -7.85 -21.19 3.81
C ALA A 176 -8.96 -21.10 4.88
N THR A 177 -8.61 -20.64 6.08
CA THR A 177 -9.60 -20.40 7.15
C THR A 177 -10.59 -19.30 6.76
N ALA A 178 -10.11 -18.21 6.17
CA ALA A 178 -10.97 -17.15 5.65
C ALA A 178 -11.88 -17.65 4.53
N LEU A 179 -11.41 -18.53 3.65
CA LEU A 179 -12.21 -19.17 2.61
C LEU A 179 -13.34 -20.00 3.20
N VAL A 180 -13.03 -20.88 4.16
CA VAL A 180 -14.04 -21.73 4.83
C VAL A 180 -15.08 -20.86 5.55
N LEU A 181 -14.64 -19.89 6.33
CA LEU A 181 -15.53 -18.94 7.00
C LEU A 181 -16.38 -18.16 5.98
N GLY A 182 -15.78 -17.70 4.89
CA GLY A 182 -16.47 -16.99 3.82
C GLY A 182 -17.57 -17.83 3.17
N LEU A 183 -17.29 -19.09 2.88
CA LEU A 183 -18.30 -20.05 2.37
C LEU A 183 -19.46 -20.20 3.37
N ILE A 184 -19.17 -20.45 4.64
CA ILE A 184 -20.18 -20.54 5.69
C ILE A 184 -21.03 -19.27 5.71
N LEU A 185 -20.42 -18.08 5.76
CA LEU A 185 -21.11 -16.80 5.87
C LEU A 185 -21.95 -16.44 4.63
N VAL A 186 -21.48 -16.78 3.43
CA VAL A 186 -22.20 -16.53 2.17
C VAL A 186 -23.43 -17.41 2.03
N PHE A 187 -23.31 -18.71 2.41
CA PHE A 187 -24.39 -19.69 2.32
C PHE A 187 -25.29 -19.72 3.56
N TRP A 188 -24.86 -19.13 4.68
CA TRP A 188 -25.68 -19.03 5.87
C TRP A 188 -26.93 -18.18 5.61
N ARG A 189 -28.12 -18.78 5.69
CA ARG A 189 -29.43 -18.11 5.60
C ARG A 189 -29.74 -17.33 6.89
N GLY A 190 -28.90 -16.38 7.30
CA GLY A 190 -29.25 -15.44 8.37
C GLY A 190 -30.35 -14.46 7.90
N LYS A 191 -31.26 -14.08 8.79
CA LYS A 191 -32.30 -13.10 8.52
C LYS A 191 -31.67 -11.84 7.90
N SER A 192 -32.12 -11.50 6.69
CA SER A 192 -31.70 -10.26 6.01
C SER A 192 -32.23 -9.06 6.80
N ALA A 193 -31.44 -8.00 6.93
CA ALA A 193 -31.83 -6.76 7.60
C ALA A 193 -33.02 -6.03 6.91
N SER A 194 -33.60 -6.61 5.84
CA SER A 194 -34.75 -6.06 5.14
C SER A 194 -36.06 -6.18 5.93
N GLU A 195 -36.16 -7.06 6.93
CA GLU A 195 -37.36 -7.17 7.76
C GLU A 195 -37.46 -6.11 8.86
N SER A 196 -36.37 -5.38 9.16
CA SER A 196 -36.38 -4.29 10.15
C SER A 196 -36.82 -2.93 9.57
N LYS A 197 -37.06 -2.82 8.28
CA LYS A 197 -37.48 -1.55 7.64
C LYS A 197 -38.99 -1.32 7.57
N SER A 198 -39.82 -2.28 7.97
CA SER A 198 -41.29 -2.08 7.95
C SER A 198 -41.85 -1.27 9.13
N VAL A 199 -41.02 -0.89 10.11
CA VAL A 199 -41.51 -0.16 11.30
C VAL A 199 -41.05 1.31 11.36
N ALA A 200 -40.17 1.76 10.44
CA ALA A 200 -39.62 3.13 10.47
C ALA A 200 -39.92 3.99 9.21
N SER A 201 -40.97 3.67 8.43
CA SER A 201 -41.22 4.32 7.13
C SER A 201 -42.32 5.37 7.08
N ASP A 202 -42.78 5.96 8.19
CA ASP A 202 -43.88 6.94 8.12
C ASP A 202 -43.51 8.43 8.31
N SER A 203 -42.23 8.81 8.35
CA SER A 203 -41.88 10.22 8.56
C SER A 203 -40.79 10.85 7.70
N ALA A 204 -40.32 10.21 6.61
CA ALA A 204 -39.29 10.81 5.75
C ALA A 204 -39.54 10.55 4.26
N GLY A 205 -40.77 10.67 3.83
CA GLY A 205 -41.14 10.52 2.44
C GLY A 205 -41.19 11.85 1.72
N THR A 206 -40.21 12.21 0.93
CA THR A 206 -40.36 12.89 -0.37
C THR A 206 -38.99 13.23 -1.00
N VAL A 207 -37.99 13.66 -0.23
CA VAL A 207 -36.69 14.10 -0.78
C VAL A 207 -35.75 12.93 -1.15
N LYS A 208 -35.96 11.75 -0.54
CA LYS A 208 -35.14 10.54 -0.84
C LYS A 208 -35.49 9.86 -2.17
N LYS A 209 -36.76 9.99 -2.62
CA LYS A 209 -37.24 9.36 -3.86
C LYS A 209 -36.59 9.92 -5.12
N ASP A 210 -36.32 11.21 -5.18
CA ASP A 210 -35.82 11.84 -6.40
C ASP A 210 -34.33 11.61 -6.61
N VAL A 211 -33.54 11.54 -5.54
CA VAL A 211 -32.09 11.24 -5.62
C VAL A 211 -31.87 9.75 -5.94
N ASP A 212 -32.67 8.86 -5.35
CA ASP A 212 -32.58 7.41 -5.63
C ASP A 212 -33.11 7.07 -7.05
N VAL A 213 -34.10 7.78 -7.56
CA VAL A 213 -34.63 7.61 -8.94
C VAL A 213 -33.65 8.10 -9.99
N ILE A 214 -32.93 9.20 -9.76
CA ILE A 214 -31.90 9.70 -10.68
C ILE A 214 -30.67 8.79 -10.66
N ALA A 215 -30.24 8.31 -9.49
CA ALA A 215 -29.16 7.33 -9.36
C ALA A 215 -29.55 5.97 -9.98
N GLN A 216 -30.79 5.52 -9.81
CA GLN A 216 -31.32 4.30 -10.39
C GLN A 216 -31.49 4.40 -11.91
N LYS A 217 -31.97 5.54 -12.44
CA LYS A 217 -32.14 5.74 -13.89
C LYS A 217 -30.81 5.78 -14.65
N ASN A 218 -29.75 6.32 -14.03
CA ASN A 218 -28.41 6.33 -14.61
C ASN A 218 -27.68 4.98 -14.47
N ALA A 219 -28.07 4.15 -13.51
CA ALA A 219 -27.49 2.81 -13.29
C ALA A 219 -28.14 1.73 -14.19
N THR A 220 -29.40 1.92 -14.63
CA THR A 220 -30.18 0.86 -15.28
C THR A 220 -30.03 0.80 -16.79
N GLN A 221 -29.29 1.69 -17.45
CA GLN A 221 -29.28 1.78 -18.92
C GLN A 221 -27.90 1.81 -19.59
N LYS A 222 -26.82 1.51 -18.89
CA LYS A 222 -25.54 1.24 -19.57
C LYS A 222 -25.58 -0.19 -20.13
N SER A 223 -25.54 -0.30 -21.45
CA SER A 223 -25.39 -1.56 -22.17
C SER A 223 -24.18 -2.34 -21.65
N LEU A 224 -24.27 -3.68 -21.62
CA LEU A 224 -23.16 -4.56 -21.25
C LEU A 224 -21.85 -4.24 -22.01
N GLY A 225 -21.96 -3.69 -23.23
CA GLY A 225 -20.84 -3.26 -24.07
C GLY A 225 -20.14 -1.99 -23.60
N ASP A 226 -20.88 -1.02 -23.05
CA ASP A 226 -20.29 0.22 -22.51
C ASP A 226 -19.65 -0.01 -21.15
N TRP A 227 -20.24 -0.91 -20.37
CA TRP A 227 -19.68 -1.34 -19.09
C TRP A 227 -18.34 -2.07 -19.26
N SER A 228 -18.22 -2.94 -20.27
CA SER A 228 -16.98 -3.67 -20.55
C SER A 228 -15.80 -2.72 -20.85
N LYS A 229 -16.04 -1.61 -21.54
CA LYS A 229 -15.01 -0.61 -21.85
C LYS A 229 -14.50 0.13 -20.60
N GLU A 230 -15.39 0.55 -19.71
CA GLU A 230 -15.00 1.23 -18.47
C GLU A 230 -14.20 0.30 -17.53
N VAL A 231 -14.63 -0.94 -17.38
CA VAL A 231 -13.95 -1.97 -16.58
C VAL A 231 -12.57 -2.31 -17.13
N VAL A 232 -12.44 -2.43 -18.45
CA VAL A 232 -11.13 -2.68 -19.09
C VAL A 232 -10.16 -1.55 -18.80
N TRP A 233 -10.56 -0.28 -18.93
CA TRP A 233 -9.70 0.86 -18.62
C TRP A 233 -9.34 0.95 -17.12
N PHE A 234 -10.28 0.59 -16.24
CA PHE A 234 -10.00 0.49 -14.82
C PHE A 234 -8.97 -0.62 -14.53
N GLY A 235 -9.13 -1.79 -15.17
CA GLY A 235 -8.18 -2.91 -15.06
C GLY A 235 -6.79 -2.53 -15.58
N ILE A 236 -6.71 -1.86 -16.73
CA ILE A 236 -5.44 -1.36 -17.30
C ILE A 236 -4.77 -0.36 -16.37
N MET A 237 -5.54 0.60 -15.83
CA MET A 237 -5.02 1.57 -14.85
C MET A 237 -4.49 0.85 -13.60
N ALA A 238 -5.25 -0.08 -13.05
CA ALA A 238 -4.86 -0.80 -11.86
C ALA A 238 -3.63 -1.71 -12.10
N LEU A 239 -3.51 -2.32 -13.29
CA LEU A 239 -2.31 -3.05 -13.70
C LEU A 239 -1.09 -2.13 -13.80
N ALA A 240 -1.24 -0.98 -14.48
CA ALA A 240 -0.16 0.00 -14.60
C ALA A 240 0.30 0.49 -13.21
N MET A 241 -0.64 0.76 -12.30
CA MET A 241 -0.32 1.16 -10.92
C MET A 241 0.36 0.03 -10.13
N SER A 242 -0.03 -1.23 -10.35
CA SER A 242 0.62 -2.38 -9.72
C SER A 242 2.07 -2.54 -10.19
N ILE A 243 2.31 -2.42 -11.50
CA ILE A 243 3.65 -2.43 -12.07
C ILE A 243 4.46 -1.27 -11.50
N PHE A 244 3.93 -0.06 -11.53
CA PHE A 244 4.57 1.15 -11.06
C PHE A 244 5.04 1.09 -9.60
N THR A 245 4.31 0.39 -8.73
CA THR A 245 4.64 0.31 -7.31
C THR A 245 5.49 -0.92 -6.93
N ARG A 246 5.68 -1.90 -7.83
CA ARG A 246 6.28 -3.19 -7.47
C ARG A 246 7.41 -3.64 -8.38
N ILE A 247 7.62 -2.96 -9.50
CA ILE A 247 8.65 -3.33 -10.47
C ILE A 247 10.07 -3.22 -9.89
N ASP A 248 10.29 -2.33 -8.92
CA ASP A 248 11.58 -2.07 -8.29
C ASP A 248 12.24 -3.35 -7.77
N VAL A 249 11.48 -4.19 -7.05
CA VAL A 249 11.97 -5.45 -6.48
C VAL A 249 12.44 -6.42 -7.57
N GLN A 250 11.68 -6.50 -8.68
CA GLN A 250 12.04 -7.36 -9.80
C GLN A 250 13.30 -6.85 -10.51
N MET A 251 13.41 -5.53 -10.65
CA MET A 251 14.58 -4.91 -11.27
C MET A 251 15.84 -5.03 -10.43
N ILE A 252 15.75 -4.94 -9.10
CA ILE A 252 16.89 -5.18 -8.21
C ILE A 252 17.46 -6.58 -8.47
N GLN A 253 16.61 -7.61 -8.48
CA GLN A 253 17.08 -8.98 -8.75
C GLN A 253 17.64 -9.12 -10.16
N TRP A 254 16.88 -8.70 -11.17
CA TRP A 254 17.27 -8.84 -12.57
C TRP A 254 18.61 -8.16 -12.88
N LEU A 255 18.80 -6.93 -12.42
CA LEU A 255 20.03 -6.17 -12.66
C LEU A 255 21.21 -6.63 -11.79
N SER A 256 20.96 -7.21 -10.63
CA SER A 256 22.01 -7.83 -9.82
C SER A 256 22.53 -9.13 -10.45
N VAL A 257 21.65 -9.90 -11.10
CA VAL A 257 21.99 -11.16 -11.75
C VAL A 257 22.55 -10.97 -13.17
N SER A 258 22.06 -10.01 -13.94
CA SER A 258 22.54 -9.74 -15.31
C SER A 258 24.01 -9.31 -15.35
N ARG A 259 24.54 -8.78 -14.26
CA ARG A 259 25.99 -8.56 -14.10
C ARG A 259 26.78 -9.87 -14.10
N LEU A 260 26.15 -10.98 -13.74
CA LEU A 260 26.73 -12.31 -13.65
C LEU A 260 26.74 -13.03 -14.99
N GLU A 261 25.64 -12.89 -15.76
CA GLU A 261 25.51 -13.56 -17.06
C GLU A 261 26.60 -13.10 -18.06
N GLY A 262 27.04 -11.84 -17.95
CA GLY A 262 28.15 -11.29 -18.72
C GLY A 262 29.54 -11.83 -18.33
N VAL A 263 29.67 -12.55 -17.22
CA VAL A 263 30.92 -13.07 -16.65
C VAL A 263 30.78 -14.56 -16.28
N ALA A 264 29.62 -15.17 -16.51
CA ALA A 264 29.32 -16.55 -16.11
C ALA A 264 30.28 -17.59 -16.69
N ASP A 265 30.86 -17.33 -17.85
CA ASP A 265 31.87 -18.20 -18.46
C ASP A 265 33.23 -18.19 -17.72
N ILE A 266 33.42 -17.26 -16.78
CA ILE A 266 34.68 -17.04 -16.04
C ILE A 266 34.50 -17.36 -14.56
N LEU A 267 33.25 -17.40 -14.05
CA LEU A 267 32.92 -17.60 -12.64
C LEU A 267 32.58 -19.06 -12.35
N ASP A 268 33.08 -19.56 -11.22
CA ASP A 268 32.67 -20.84 -10.65
C ASP A 268 31.23 -20.80 -10.07
N ALA A 269 30.64 -21.97 -9.86
CA ALA A 269 29.26 -22.11 -9.37
C ALA A 269 29.03 -21.46 -7.99
N ASP A 270 30.08 -21.40 -7.16
CA ASP A 270 29.99 -20.82 -5.82
C ASP A 270 29.98 -19.29 -5.86
N SER A 271 30.71 -18.69 -6.80
CA SER A 271 30.68 -17.24 -7.07
C SER A 271 29.29 -16.80 -7.58
N ILE A 272 28.67 -17.60 -8.46
CA ILE A 272 27.31 -17.34 -8.95
C ILE A 272 26.30 -17.40 -7.79
N LYS A 273 26.39 -18.39 -6.92
CA LYS A 273 25.51 -18.52 -5.74
C LYS A 273 25.67 -17.34 -4.76
N SER A 274 26.91 -16.92 -4.50
CA SER A 274 27.18 -15.81 -3.58
C SER A 274 26.61 -14.48 -4.09
N GLN A 275 26.66 -14.23 -5.38
CA GLN A 275 26.12 -13.01 -5.97
C GLN A 275 24.59 -13.03 -6.09
N LEU A 276 23.99 -14.22 -6.33
CA LEU A 276 22.53 -14.39 -6.20
C LEU A 276 22.06 -14.07 -4.77
N ALA A 277 22.79 -14.58 -3.79
CA ALA A 277 22.50 -14.28 -2.38
C ALA A 277 22.63 -12.78 -2.05
N ALA A 278 23.62 -12.10 -2.63
CA ALA A 278 23.78 -10.65 -2.50
C ALA A 278 22.59 -9.88 -3.12
N GLY A 279 22.10 -10.28 -4.29
CA GLY A 279 20.90 -9.70 -4.91
C GLY A 279 19.65 -9.88 -4.05
N TYR A 280 19.48 -11.04 -3.43
CA TYR A 280 18.37 -11.25 -2.48
C TYR A 280 18.53 -10.41 -1.20
N ALA A 281 19.76 -10.26 -0.69
CA ALA A 281 20.02 -9.40 0.47
C ALA A 281 19.68 -7.93 0.17
N GLU A 282 20.01 -7.43 -1.02
CA GLU A 282 19.60 -6.09 -1.47
C GLU A 282 18.08 -5.92 -1.48
N ILE A 283 17.32 -6.92 -1.93
CA ILE A 283 15.85 -6.92 -1.86
C ILE A 283 15.38 -6.89 -0.40
N GLY A 284 16.02 -7.66 0.48
CA GLY A 284 15.73 -7.68 1.91
C GLY A 284 15.91 -6.29 2.54
N LEU A 285 17.06 -5.64 2.28
CA LEU A 285 17.35 -4.28 2.75
C LEU A 285 16.35 -3.25 2.21
N TYR A 286 16.01 -3.30 0.92
CA TYR A 286 14.97 -2.45 0.33
C TYR A 286 13.64 -2.64 1.05
N THR A 287 13.29 -3.89 1.32
CA THR A 287 12.01 -4.25 1.92
C THR A 287 11.87 -3.78 3.36
N ARG A 288 12.97 -3.69 4.14
CA ARG A 288 12.94 -3.08 5.49
C ARG A 288 12.35 -1.66 5.44
N GLY A 289 12.84 -0.82 4.54
CA GLY A 289 12.33 0.53 4.37
C GLY A 289 10.92 0.57 3.77
N TYR A 290 10.67 -0.28 2.77
CA TYR A 290 9.39 -0.30 2.04
C TYR A 290 8.22 -0.76 2.91
N ARG A 291 8.43 -1.68 3.86
CA ARG A 291 7.38 -2.11 4.81
C ARG A 291 6.94 -1.00 5.76
N LEU A 292 7.89 -0.15 6.19
CA LEU A 292 7.56 1.02 7.01
C LEU A 292 6.80 2.07 6.19
N LEU A 293 7.16 2.25 4.92
CA LEU A 293 6.42 3.07 3.96
C LEU A 293 4.99 2.55 3.77
N ASP A 294 4.81 1.24 3.54
CA ASP A 294 3.49 0.59 3.41
C ASP A 294 2.61 0.83 4.64
N ALA A 295 3.19 0.73 5.84
CA ALA A 295 2.47 1.03 7.08
C ALA A 295 1.98 2.49 7.14
N GLY A 296 2.81 3.44 6.71
CA GLY A 296 2.44 4.85 6.60
C GLY A 296 1.34 5.10 5.55
N LEU A 297 1.42 4.43 4.40
CA LEU A 297 0.45 4.57 3.31
C LEU A 297 -0.98 4.12 3.67
N ILE A 298 -1.14 3.26 4.69
CA ILE A 298 -2.47 2.85 5.18
C ILE A 298 -3.31 4.09 5.54
N PHE A 299 -2.72 5.10 6.19
CA PHE A 299 -3.40 6.34 6.54
C PHE A 299 -3.93 7.07 5.30
N SER A 300 -3.08 7.28 4.29
CA SER A 300 -3.45 7.99 3.06
C SER A 300 -4.49 7.22 2.23
N ALA A 301 -4.38 5.89 2.18
CA ALA A 301 -5.34 5.02 1.51
C ALA A 301 -6.72 5.07 2.17
N LEU A 302 -6.79 5.08 3.50
CA LEU A 302 -8.04 5.21 4.25
C LEU A 302 -8.73 6.55 3.96
N LEU A 303 -7.98 7.64 3.92
CA LEU A 303 -8.52 8.95 3.55
C LEU A 303 -9.07 8.94 2.12
N SER A 304 -8.35 8.34 1.17
CA SER A 304 -8.78 8.18 -0.22
C SER A 304 -10.12 7.47 -0.35
N THR A 305 -10.37 6.41 0.45
CA THR A 305 -11.66 5.68 0.44
C THR A 305 -12.84 6.54 0.87
N GLN A 306 -12.62 7.55 1.71
CA GLN A 306 -13.66 8.52 2.13
C GLN A 306 -13.82 9.66 1.12
N LEU A 307 -12.71 10.09 0.51
CA LEU A 307 -12.72 11.21 -0.44
C LEU A 307 -13.40 10.85 -1.76
N LEU A 308 -13.24 9.63 -2.27
CA LEU A 308 -13.79 9.22 -3.55
C LEU A 308 -15.31 9.40 -3.66
N PRO A 309 -16.16 8.88 -2.75
CA PRO A 309 -17.59 9.10 -2.80
C PRO A 309 -17.98 10.56 -2.55
N LEU A 310 -17.22 11.28 -1.71
CA LEU A 310 -17.45 12.68 -1.43
C LEU A 310 -17.23 13.54 -2.69
N PHE A 311 -16.11 13.36 -3.39
CA PHE A 311 -15.82 14.06 -4.64
C PHE A 311 -16.83 13.71 -5.72
N SER A 312 -17.17 12.43 -5.88
CA SER A 312 -18.16 12.00 -6.87
C SER A 312 -19.52 12.63 -6.64
N LYS A 313 -19.98 12.74 -5.38
CA LYS A 313 -21.24 13.41 -5.03
C LYS A 313 -21.18 14.90 -5.37
N ARG A 314 -20.14 15.62 -4.92
CA ARG A 314 -20.00 17.06 -5.13
C ARG A 314 -19.82 17.44 -6.61
N LEU A 315 -19.13 16.60 -7.39
CA LEU A 315 -19.04 16.77 -8.84
C LEU A 315 -20.40 16.59 -9.53
N ALA A 316 -21.25 15.67 -9.05
CA ALA A 316 -22.59 15.46 -9.59
C ALA A 316 -23.56 16.60 -9.23
N THR A 317 -23.39 17.25 -8.07
CA THR A 317 -24.21 18.41 -7.64
C THR A 317 -23.68 19.76 -8.16
N GLY A 318 -22.49 19.78 -8.77
CA GLY A 318 -21.84 21.03 -9.22
C GLY A 318 -21.22 21.85 -8.08
N ASP A 319 -21.06 21.27 -6.89
CA ASP A 319 -20.47 21.94 -5.72
C ASP A 319 -18.97 22.14 -5.88
N ASP A 320 -18.45 23.25 -5.31
CA ASP A 320 -17.01 23.50 -5.28
C ASP A 320 -16.26 22.47 -4.41
N ASN A 321 -15.26 21.83 -4.98
CA ASN A 321 -14.41 20.85 -4.30
C ASN A 321 -13.15 21.44 -3.66
N GLY A 322 -12.85 22.72 -3.92
CA GLY A 322 -11.59 23.36 -3.56
C GLY A 322 -11.29 23.31 -2.05
N GLU A 323 -12.28 23.53 -1.20
CA GLU A 323 -12.11 23.49 0.26
C GLU A 323 -11.79 22.07 0.76
N VAL A 324 -12.46 21.05 0.22
CA VAL A 324 -12.24 19.65 0.61
C VAL A 324 -10.86 19.19 0.14
N ILE A 325 -10.49 19.50 -1.09
CA ILE A 325 -9.15 19.17 -1.63
C ILE A 325 -8.07 19.85 -0.78
N TRP A 326 -8.23 21.13 -0.47
CA TRP A 326 -7.28 21.90 0.30
C TRP A 326 -7.09 21.35 1.73
N MET A 327 -8.19 21.05 2.41
CA MET A 327 -8.15 20.48 3.75
C MET A 327 -7.48 19.09 3.76
N SER A 328 -7.86 18.24 2.80
CA SER A 328 -7.27 16.90 2.65
C SER A 328 -5.78 16.95 2.30
N PHE A 329 -5.39 17.84 1.40
CA PHE A 329 -4.00 18.10 1.04
C PHE A 329 -3.16 18.49 2.25
N ARG A 330 -3.62 19.46 3.05
CA ARG A 330 -2.91 19.91 4.26
C ARG A 330 -2.74 18.80 5.29
N LEU A 331 -3.81 18.01 5.51
CA LEU A 331 -3.79 16.90 6.46
C LEU A 331 -2.78 15.83 6.04
N VAL A 332 -2.82 15.42 4.77
CA VAL A 332 -1.92 14.40 4.23
C VAL A 332 -0.49 14.89 4.21
N LEU A 333 -0.27 16.15 3.81
CA LEU A 333 1.06 16.76 3.80
C LEU A 333 1.65 16.84 5.21
N TRP A 334 0.85 17.23 6.21
CA TRP A 334 1.27 17.30 7.60
C TRP A 334 1.79 15.94 8.10
N VAL A 335 1.02 14.88 7.91
CA VAL A 335 1.40 13.53 8.37
C VAL A 335 2.62 13.01 7.60
N SER A 336 2.61 13.14 6.27
CA SER A 336 3.68 12.59 5.43
C SER A 336 5.00 13.34 5.57
N LEU A 337 4.97 14.68 5.71
CA LEU A 337 6.18 15.47 6.00
C LEU A 337 6.74 15.16 7.39
N GLY A 338 5.88 15.03 8.40
CA GLY A 338 6.32 14.65 9.74
C GLY A 338 7.03 13.30 9.75
N ALA A 339 6.47 12.32 9.06
CA ALA A 339 7.07 11.00 8.92
C ALA A 339 8.40 11.04 8.12
N ALA A 340 8.44 11.81 7.02
CA ALA A 340 9.66 11.97 6.22
C ALA A 340 10.79 12.66 7.01
N MET A 341 10.47 13.69 7.80
CA MET A 341 11.42 14.34 8.69
C MET A 341 11.86 13.41 9.83
N GLY A 342 10.95 12.68 10.43
CA GLY A 342 11.27 11.65 11.41
C GLY A 342 12.28 10.65 10.87
N ALA A 343 12.07 10.14 9.65
CA ALA A 343 12.99 9.24 8.98
C ALA A 343 14.33 9.92 8.64
N TRP A 344 14.31 11.17 8.20
CA TRP A 344 15.53 11.90 7.85
C TRP A 344 16.43 12.10 9.05
N PHE A 345 15.89 12.57 10.17
CA PHE A 345 16.66 12.84 11.38
C PHE A 345 16.96 11.60 12.21
N TYR A 346 16.04 10.63 12.26
CA TYR A 346 16.11 9.49 13.16
C TYR A 346 16.01 8.13 12.45
N GLY A 347 16.21 8.08 11.12
CA GLY A 347 16.09 6.84 10.34
C GLY A 347 17.06 5.75 10.81
N GLU A 348 18.31 6.10 11.08
CA GLU A 348 19.32 5.16 11.55
C GLU A 348 18.98 4.58 12.95
N PRO A 349 18.74 5.38 14.00
CA PRO A 349 18.34 4.82 15.30
C PRO A 349 17.01 4.08 15.24
N LEU A 350 16.08 4.47 14.34
CA LEU A 350 14.82 3.76 14.17
C LEU A 350 15.02 2.39 13.51
N ILE A 351 15.77 2.31 12.42
CA ILE A 351 16.09 1.04 11.75
C ILE A 351 16.89 0.14 12.68
N ASN A 352 17.89 0.68 13.37
CA ASN A 352 18.64 -0.06 14.37
C ASN A 352 17.74 -0.62 15.47
N TRP A 353 16.83 0.18 16.04
CA TRP A 353 15.89 -0.28 17.06
C TRP A 353 14.92 -1.35 16.56
N LEU A 354 14.41 -1.20 15.32
CA LEU A 354 13.48 -2.16 14.75
C LEU A 354 14.15 -3.47 14.34
N TYR A 355 15.35 -3.40 13.78
CA TYR A 355 16.04 -4.53 13.16
C TYR A 355 17.34 -4.92 13.86
N HIS A 356 17.51 -4.50 15.12
CA HIS A 356 18.62 -4.95 15.94
C HIS A 356 18.45 -6.44 16.25
N GLY A 357 19.20 -7.28 15.50
CA GLY A 357 19.23 -8.72 15.73
C GLY A 357 20.03 -9.06 16.99
N GLN A 358 19.94 -10.31 17.44
CA GLN A 358 20.82 -10.83 18.48
C GLN A 358 22.25 -10.91 17.93
N MET A 359 23.04 -9.91 18.25
CA MET A 359 24.47 -9.90 17.97
C MET A 359 25.16 -10.77 19.01
N GLU A 360 25.84 -11.82 18.59
CA GLU A 360 26.86 -12.44 19.45
C GLU A 360 28.03 -11.48 19.57
N LEU A 361 28.19 -10.87 20.74
CA LEU A 361 29.31 -9.98 21.03
C LEU A 361 30.63 -10.75 20.87
N GLY A 362 31.44 -10.38 19.86
CA GLY A 362 32.73 -11.00 19.58
C GLY A 362 32.77 -12.01 18.44
N ALA A 363 31.63 -12.32 17.80
CA ALA A 363 31.63 -13.15 16.61
C ALA A 363 32.35 -12.45 15.43
N THR A 364 33.14 -13.20 14.68
CA THR A 364 33.79 -12.77 13.44
C THR A 364 33.15 -13.49 12.28
N LEU A 365 33.01 -12.80 11.14
CA LEU A 365 32.58 -13.37 9.86
C LEU A 365 33.77 -13.32 8.90
N THR A 366 34.07 -14.44 8.25
CA THR A 366 35.07 -14.46 7.21
C THR A 366 34.45 -13.97 5.91
N GLN A 367 34.80 -12.75 5.49
CA GLN A 367 34.32 -12.15 4.24
C GLN A 367 35.50 -12.00 3.26
N ASN A 368 35.46 -12.67 2.10
CA ASN A 368 36.54 -12.67 1.09
C ASN A 368 37.92 -13.08 1.65
N GLY A 369 37.95 -14.04 2.59
CA GLY A 369 39.18 -14.50 3.22
C GLY A 369 39.75 -13.58 4.29
N VAL A 370 39.03 -12.57 4.71
CA VAL A 370 39.38 -11.65 5.80
C VAL A 370 38.34 -11.77 6.91
N ASP A 371 38.82 -11.97 8.13
CA ASP A 371 37.95 -12.01 9.32
C ASP A 371 37.52 -10.58 9.70
N VAL A 372 36.24 -10.28 9.49
CA VAL A 372 35.64 -8.99 9.83
C VAL A 372 34.76 -9.14 11.06
N PRO A 373 34.87 -8.24 12.07
CA PRO A 373 33.96 -8.28 13.20
C PRO A 373 32.50 -8.19 12.75
N GLN A 374 31.64 -9.10 13.21
CA GLN A 374 30.21 -9.13 12.86
C GLN A 374 29.53 -7.78 13.12
N ALA A 375 29.95 -7.08 14.18
CA ALA A 375 29.51 -5.73 14.51
C ALA A 375 29.74 -4.72 13.38
N MET A 376 30.83 -4.85 12.62
CA MET A 376 31.19 -3.92 11.55
C MET A 376 30.35 -4.17 10.28
N VAL A 377 30.10 -5.42 9.93
CA VAL A 377 29.21 -5.81 8.82
C VAL A 377 27.79 -5.36 9.13
N TYR A 378 27.30 -5.63 10.32
CA TYR A 378 25.98 -5.26 10.78
C TYR A 378 25.77 -3.73 10.78
N SER A 379 26.75 -2.93 11.23
CA SER A 379 26.65 -1.48 11.19
C SER A 379 26.55 -0.92 9.76
N GLY A 380 27.23 -1.52 8.80
CA GLY A 380 27.13 -1.18 7.36
C GLY A 380 25.74 -1.50 6.79
N GLU A 381 25.17 -2.65 7.11
CA GLU A 381 23.81 -3.03 6.68
C GLU A 381 22.73 -2.10 7.26
N ILE A 382 22.83 -1.75 8.54
CA ILE A 382 21.92 -0.79 9.17
C ILE A 382 22.01 0.58 8.52
N LEU A 383 23.22 1.07 8.22
CA LEU A 383 23.40 2.36 7.56
C LEU A 383 22.79 2.37 6.16
N ASN A 384 22.99 1.31 5.37
CA ASN A 384 22.42 1.16 4.04
C ASN A 384 20.89 1.09 4.10
N ALA A 385 20.32 0.25 4.98
CA ALA A 385 18.89 0.16 5.19
C ALA A 385 18.28 1.51 5.66
N ALA A 386 18.99 2.25 6.51
CA ALA A 386 18.55 3.55 6.97
C ALA A 386 18.55 4.60 5.84
N MET A 387 19.54 4.57 4.93
CA MET A 387 19.57 5.45 3.76
C MET A 387 18.42 5.14 2.80
N ILE A 388 18.18 3.86 2.49
CA ILE A 388 17.03 3.43 1.67
C ILE A 388 15.72 3.88 2.32
N PHE A 389 15.56 3.68 3.63
CA PHE A 389 14.39 4.10 4.38
C PHE A 389 14.17 5.62 4.32
N LYS A 390 15.21 6.44 4.50
CA LYS A 390 15.12 7.90 4.39
C LYS A 390 14.58 8.33 3.01
N VAL A 391 15.12 7.76 1.94
CA VAL A 391 14.69 8.08 0.56
C VAL A 391 13.25 7.63 0.31
N LEU A 392 12.88 6.41 0.74
CA LEU A 392 11.50 5.91 0.62
C LEU A 392 10.51 6.75 1.42
N MET A 393 10.89 7.24 2.60
CA MET A 393 10.01 8.11 3.39
C MET A 393 9.90 9.52 2.79
N LEU A 394 10.87 10.00 2.01
CA LEU A 394 10.68 11.17 1.15
C LEU A 394 9.68 10.88 0.02
N ALA A 395 9.67 9.65 -0.54
CA ALA A 395 8.67 9.22 -1.53
C ALA A 395 7.26 9.07 -0.93
N PHE A 396 7.15 8.87 0.39
CA PHE A 396 5.85 8.83 1.09
C PHE A 396 5.05 10.13 0.89
N VAL A 397 5.72 11.28 0.80
CA VAL A 397 5.05 12.58 0.58
C VAL A 397 4.28 12.60 -0.74
N PRO A 398 4.91 12.45 -1.93
CA PRO A 398 4.18 12.45 -3.18
C PRO A 398 3.19 11.29 -3.29
N MET A 399 3.50 10.08 -2.79
CA MET A 399 2.56 8.95 -2.78
C MET A 399 1.28 9.30 -2.01
N SER A 400 1.42 9.96 -0.86
CA SER A 400 0.30 10.43 -0.05
C SER A 400 -0.52 11.51 -0.76
N LEU A 401 0.13 12.42 -1.49
CA LEU A 401 -0.56 13.44 -2.29
C LEU A 401 -1.37 12.85 -3.44
N VAL A 402 -0.90 11.76 -4.05
CA VAL A 402 -1.65 11.02 -5.07
C VAL A 402 -2.98 10.50 -4.52
N HIS A 403 -3.05 10.11 -3.26
CA HIS A 403 -4.31 9.70 -2.62
C HIS A 403 -5.34 10.83 -2.50
N VAL A 404 -4.96 12.09 -2.62
CA VAL A 404 -5.88 13.23 -2.68
C VAL A 404 -6.18 13.61 -4.14
N PHE A 405 -5.14 14.02 -4.88
CA PHE A 405 -5.31 14.52 -6.26
C PHE A 405 -5.70 13.43 -7.25
N GLY A 406 -5.08 12.25 -7.18
CA GLY A 406 -5.44 11.09 -8.00
C GLY A 406 -6.86 10.61 -7.74
N THR A 407 -7.33 10.67 -6.48
CA THR A 407 -8.72 10.34 -6.13
C THR A 407 -9.71 11.33 -6.75
N PHE A 408 -9.41 12.63 -6.76
CA PHE A 408 -10.23 13.64 -7.42
C PHE A 408 -10.28 13.42 -8.94
N VAL A 409 -9.13 13.15 -9.58
CA VAL A 409 -9.06 12.85 -11.03
C VAL A 409 -9.83 11.56 -11.36
N THR A 410 -9.79 10.56 -10.45
CA THR A 410 -10.58 9.32 -10.55
C THR A 410 -12.08 9.62 -10.46
N ALA A 411 -12.51 10.41 -9.48
CA ALA A 411 -13.91 10.82 -9.32
C ALA A 411 -14.44 11.60 -10.54
N SER A 412 -13.55 12.36 -11.21
CA SER A 412 -13.86 13.10 -12.44
C SER A 412 -13.92 12.22 -13.69
N GLY A 413 -13.80 10.88 -13.57
CA GLY A 413 -13.91 9.94 -14.70
C GLY A 413 -12.69 9.89 -15.63
N GLN A 414 -11.55 10.47 -15.25
CA GLN A 414 -10.35 10.58 -16.09
C GLN A 414 -9.43 9.34 -16.03
N MET A 415 -10.02 8.13 -16.01
CA MET A 415 -9.30 6.86 -15.86
C MET A 415 -8.27 6.61 -16.96
N LYS A 416 -8.60 6.93 -18.22
CA LYS A 416 -7.69 6.77 -19.37
C LYS A 416 -6.43 7.59 -19.20
N TRP A 417 -6.59 8.84 -18.76
CA TRP A 417 -5.46 9.74 -18.52
C TRP A 417 -4.57 9.24 -17.38
N LEU A 418 -5.17 8.77 -16.28
CA LEU A 418 -4.41 8.17 -15.15
C LEU A 418 -3.65 6.92 -15.59
N ALA A 419 -4.27 6.05 -16.39
CA ALA A 419 -3.60 4.86 -16.93
C ALA A 419 -2.41 5.24 -17.81
N SER A 420 -2.59 6.21 -18.73
CA SER A 420 -1.51 6.68 -19.60
C SER A 420 -0.36 7.30 -18.78
N LEU A 421 -0.68 8.11 -17.76
CA LEU A 421 0.32 8.69 -16.87
C LEU A 421 1.09 7.59 -16.10
N ALA A 422 0.38 6.57 -15.60
CA ALA A 422 1.01 5.47 -14.89
C ALA A 422 2.00 4.72 -15.79
N PHE A 423 1.66 4.44 -17.05
CA PHE A 423 2.59 3.82 -18.01
C PHE A 423 3.81 4.69 -18.31
N VAL A 424 3.63 6.00 -18.45
CA VAL A 424 4.76 6.93 -18.60
C VAL A 424 5.69 6.87 -17.40
N CYS A 425 5.13 6.90 -16.18
CA CYS A 425 5.91 6.79 -14.96
C CYS A 425 6.59 5.42 -14.80
N VAL A 426 5.94 4.32 -15.23
CA VAL A 426 6.59 3.00 -15.33
C VAL A 426 7.81 3.05 -16.24
N GLY A 427 7.69 3.66 -17.43
CA GLY A 427 8.81 3.81 -18.36
C GLY A 427 9.96 4.62 -17.77
N ILE A 428 9.66 5.74 -17.09
CA ILE A 428 10.66 6.57 -16.39
C ILE A 428 11.33 5.77 -15.25
N ASN A 429 10.54 5.04 -14.46
CA ASN A 429 11.04 4.21 -13.35
C ASN A 429 12.00 3.13 -13.88
N ILE A 430 11.60 2.38 -14.91
CA ILE A 430 12.43 1.34 -15.52
C ILE A 430 13.73 1.93 -16.05
N ALA A 431 13.66 3.04 -16.79
CA ALA A 431 14.85 3.69 -17.36
C ALA A 431 15.81 4.16 -16.26
N PHE A 432 15.29 4.79 -15.20
CA PHE A 432 16.10 5.27 -14.08
C PHE A 432 16.73 4.10 -13.30
N ASN A 433 15.95 3.09 -12.99
CA ASN A 433 16.40 1.89 -12.29
C ASN A 433 17.48 1.13 -13.08
N TYR A 434 17.33 1.04 -14.40
CA TYR A 434 18.32 0.41 -15.27
C TYR A 434 19.69 1.10 -15.18
N ILE A 435 19.72 2.43 -14.99
CA ILE A 435 20.94 3.23 -14.87
C ILE A 435 21.52 3.20 -13.45
N GLU A 436 20.67 3.30 -12.44
CA GLU A 436 21.11 3.57 -11.06
C GLU A 436 21.25 2.30 -10.20
N ILE A 437 20.40 1.29 -10.38
CA ILE A 437 20.55 0.03 -9.61
C ILE A 437 21.94 -0.60 -9.82
N PRO A 438 22.49 -0.67 -11.05
CA PRO A 438 23.84 -1.16 -11.25
C PRO A 438 24.95 -0.39 -10.49
N LYS A 439 24.75 0.87 -10.13
CA LYS A 439 25.74 1.70 -9.44
C LYS A 439 25.63 1.62 -7.91
N VAL A 440 24.39 1.72 -7.41
CA VAL A 440 24.11 1.91 -5.98
C VAL A 440 23.08 0.93 -5.40
N GLY A 441 22.79 -0.17 -6.11
CA GLY A 441 21.91 -1.24 -5.63
C GLY A 441 20.48 -0.77 -5.32
N ALA A 442 19.94 -1.26 -4.21
CA ALA A 442 18.57 -0.95 -3.74
C ALA A 442 18.32 0.54 -3.48
N LEU A 443 19.35 1.32 -3.17
CA LEU A 443 19.23 2.78 -3.04
C LEU A 443 18.87 3.44 -4.38
N GLY A 444 19.36 2.89 -5.51
CA GLY A 444 18.98 3.32 -6.86
C GLY A 444 17.48 3.13 -7.10
N ALA A 445 16.93 1.98 -6.73
CA ALA A 445 15.50 1.72 -6.82
C ALA A 445 14.67 2.69 -5.95
N ALA A 446 15.11 2.96 -4.72
CA ALA A 446 14.44 3.92 -3.84
C ALA A 446 14.43 5.35 -4.41
N THR A 447 15.53 5.78 -5.02
CA THR A 447 15.60 7.10 -5.68
C THR A 447 14.75 7.16 -6.94
N GLY A 448 14.71 6.07 -7.73
CA GLY A 448 13.80 5.94 -8.88
C GLY A 448 12.34 6.03 -8.47
N CYS A 449 11.96 5.35 -7.40
CA CYS A 449 10.63 5.45 -6.79
C CYS A 449 10.33 6.91 -6.39
N LEU A 450 11.22 7.57 -5.67
CA LEU A 450 11.05 8.97 -5.24
C LEU A 450 10.78 9.92 -6.41
N ILE A 451 11.60 9.86 -7.45
CA ILE A 451 11.50 10.75 -8.62
C ILE A 451 10.18 10.51 -9.35
N THR A 452 9.86 9.25 -9.64
CA THR A 452 8.66 8.91 -10.40
C THR A 452 7.38 9.21 -9.64
N GLN A 453 7.36 9.06 -8.33
CA GLN A 453 6.22 9.45 -7.49
C GLN A 453 6.00 10.96 -7.49
N TRP A 454 7.05 11.78 -7.49
CA TRP A 454 6.91 13.23 -7.65
C TRP A 454 6.38 13.64 -9.02
N VAL A 455 6.84 12.97 -10.10
CA VAL A 455 6.29 13.19 -11.46
C VAL A 455 4.80 12.86 -11.50
N PHE A 456 4.41 11.71 -10.93
CA PHE A 456 3.02 11.27 -10.90
C PHE A 456 2.13 12.22 -10.09
N ALA A 457 2.56 12.59 -8.87
CA ALA A 457 1.82 13.49 -7.99
C ALA A 457 1.69 14.90 -8.59
N GLY A 458 2.77 15.43 -9.17
CA GLY A 458 2.77 16.73 -9.85
C GLY A 458 1.83 16.77 -11.05
N ALA A 459 1.83 15.72 -11.87
CA ALA A 459 0.89 15.60 -12.98
C ALA A 459 -0.57 15.51 -12.51
N CYS A 460 -0.85 14.76 -11.44
CA CYS A 460 -2.19 14.70 -10.84
C CYS A 460 -2.63 16.07 -10.28
N LEU A 461 -1.74 16.81 -9.64
CA LEU A 461 -1.99 18.17 -9.16
C LEU A 461 -2.38 19.11 -10.31
N VAL A 462 -1.56 19.14 -11.37
CA VAL A 462 -1.83 19.99 -12.57
C VAL A 462 -3.17 19.58 -13.22
N LYS A 463 -3.47 18.28 -13.32
CA LYS A 463 -4.73 17.80 -13.85
C LYS A 463 -5.93 18.21 -12.99
N THR A 464 -5.78 18.15 -11.67
CA THR A 464 -6.81 18.60 -10.71
C THR A 464 -7.14 20.09 -10.90
N GLN A 465 -6.13 20.93 -11.10
CA GLN A 465 -6.33 22.36 -11.40
C GLN A 465 -7.09 22.56 -12.72
N LYS A 466 -6.67 21.87 -13.80
CA LYS A 466 -7.33 21.95 -15.11
C LYS A 466 -8.79 21.49 -15.08
N LEU A 467 -9.16 20.62 -14.17
CA LEU A 467 -10.54 20.17 -13.97
C LEU A 467 -11.36 21.10 -13.05
N GLY A 468 -10.81 22.25 -12.64
CA GLY A 468 -11.48 23.20 -11.76
C GLY A 468 -11.60 22.71 -10.32
N GLY A 469 -10.84 21.68 -9.93
CA GLY A 469 -10.92 21.11 -8.59
C GLY A 469 -10.33 22.00 -7.51
N TYR A 470 -9.29 22.75 -7.86
CA TYR A 470 -8.61 23.64 -6.92
C TYR A 470 -7.69 24.63 -7.63
N GLU A 471 -7.78 25.91 -7.27
CA GLU A 471 -6.86 26.93 -7.73
C GLU A 471 -5.72 27.12 -6.73
N TRP A 472 -4.49 26.94 -7.20
CA TRP A 472 -3.32 27.12 -6.36
C TRP A 472 -3.00 28.61 -6.20
N ARG A 473 -2.97 29.11 -4.96
CA ARG A 473 -2.63 30.50 -4.63
C ARG A 473 -1.27 30.58 -3.95
N TRP A 474 -0.55 31.68 -4.10
CA TRP A 474 0.76 31.90 -3.46
C TRP A 474 0.76 31.62 -1.96
N ARG A 475 -0.31 32.01 -1.26
CA ARG A 475 -0.50 31.74 0.17
C ARG A 475 -0.47 30.23 0.52
N ASN A 476 -0.71 29.37 -0.42
CA ASN A 476 -0.64 27.93 -0.19
C ASN A 476 0.80 27.45 -0.13
N PHE A 477 1.70 28.05 -0.92
CA PHE A 477 3.12 27.78 -0.85
C PHE A 477 3.72 28.23 0.48
N GLU A 478 3.30 29.38 1.01
CA GLU A 478 3.74 29.84 2.33
C GLU A 478 3.43 28.78 3.41
N ILE A 479 2.21 28.22 3.42
CA ILE A 479 1.83 27.22 4.41
C ILE A 479 2.67 25.94 4.29
N VAL A 480 2.93 25.47 3.08
CA VAL A 480 3.82 24.32 2.82
C VAL A 480 5.24 24.64 3.30
N PHE A 481 5.74 25.82 2.94
CA PHE A 481 7.06 26.27 3.36
C PHE A 481 7.19 26.36 4.89
N TYR A 482 6.19 26.94 5.58
CA TYR A 482 6.17 26.98 7.04
C TYR A 482 6.14 25.58 7.66
N GLN A 483 5.38 24.64 7.11
CA GLN A 483 5.38 23.25 7.59
C GLN A 483 6.75 22.58 7.47
N ILE A 484 7.44 22.80 6.35
CA ILE A 484 8.78 22.25 6.11
C ILE A 484 9.79 22.89 7.08
N VAL A 485 9.89 24.21 7.09
CA VAL A 485 10.88 24.95 7.91
C VAL A 485 10.66 24.67 9.40
N PHE A 486 9.41 24.77 9.86
CA PHE A 486 9.09 24.55 11.25
C PHE A 486 9.31 23.10 11.68
N GLY A 487 8.98 22.15 10.81
CA GLY A 487 9.28 20.74 11.06
C GLY A 487 10.78 20.49 11.16
N MET A 488 11.59 21.02 10.23
CA MET A 488 13.04 20.90 10.29
C MET A 488 13.62 21.50 11.59
N ILE A 489 13.07 22.64 12.03
CA ILE A 489 13.47 23.27 13.30
C ILE A 489 13.10 22.34 14.48
N CYS A 490 11.87 21.83 14.54
CA CYS A 490 11.44 20.94 15.63
C CYS A 490 12.33 19.69 15.76
N PHE A 491 12.52 18.97 14.65
CA PHE A 491 13.34 17.76 14.66
C PHE A 491 14.82 18.06 14.88
N GLY A 492 15.34 19.13 14.28
CA GLY A 492 16.73 19.57 14.44
C GLY A 492 17.04 20.03 15.87
N MET A 493 16.17 20.84 16.49
CA MET A 493 16.35 21.30 17.87
C MET A 493 16.38 20.15 18.87
N VAL A 494 15.49 19.16 18.73
CA VAL A 494 15.48 18.00 19.65
C VAL A 494 16.72 17.15 19.45
N LYS A 495 17.13 16.87 18.20
CA LYS A 495 18.30 16.03 17.92
C LYS A 495 19.62 16.71 18.28
N TYR A 496 19.82 17.94 17.81
CA TYR A 496 21.11 18.64 17.94
C TYR A 496 21.15 19.62 19.12
N GLY A 497 20.01 20.23 19.50
CA GLY A 497 19.94 21.18 20.62
C GLY A 497 19.81 20.48 21.97
N LEU A 498 18.95 19.44 22.05
CA LEU A 498 18.78 18.65 23.28
C LEU A 498 19.68 17.40 23.33
N GLY A 499 20.40 17.07 22.24
CA GLY A 499 21.27 15.90 22.16
C GLY A 499 20.53 14.54 22.19
N LEU A 500 19.21 14.52 21.95
CA LEU A 500 18.41 13.30 21.98
C LEU A 500 18.46 12.62 20.60
N THR A 501 19.40 11.69 20.43
CA THR A 501 19.64 11.00 19.14
C THR A 501 18.89 9.68 18.97
N GLY A 502 18.31 9.13 20.05
CA GLY A 502 17.60 7.85 20.05
C GLY A 502 16.09 7.96 19.75
N ILE A 503 15.36 6.86 20.02
CA ILE A 503 13.90 6.77 19.81
C ILE A 503 13.14 7.78 20.69
N SER A 504 13.62 8.08 21.89
CA SER A 504 13.04 9.13 22.74
C SER A 504 13.05 10.50 22.05
N GLY A 505 14.13 10.82 21.35
CA GLY A 505 14.23 12.04 20.54
C GLY A 505 13.25 12.05 19.38
N LEU A 506 13.08 10.93 18.69
CA LEU A 506 12.07 10.78 17.63
C LEU A 506 10.65 11.04 18.16
N ILE A 507 10.28 10.39 19.27
CA ILE A 507 8.95 10.54 19.88
C ILE A 507 8.71 11.99 20.31
N LEU A 508 9.67 12.60 21.00
CA LEU A 508 9.56 13.99 21.45
C LEU A 508 9.44 14.95 20.27
N SER A 509 10.26 14.77 19.21
CA SER A 509 10.20 15.58 18.00
C SER A 509 8.85 15.45 17.30
N ALA A 510 8.33 14.22 17.18
CA ALA A 510 7.03 13.95 16.56
C ALA A 510 5.88 14.58 17.36
N VAL A 511 5.93 14.53 18.70
CA VAL A 511 4.92 15.16 19.57
C VAL A 511 4.97 16.69 19.44
N ILE A 512 6.15 17.30 19.50
CA ILE A 512 6.32 18.75 19.34
C ILE A 512 5.82 19.19 17.96
N TYR A 513 6.21 18.48 16.89
CA TYR A 513 5.75 18.73 15.53
C TYR A 513 4.22 18.60 15.41
N ALA A 514 3.65 17.52 15.96
CA ALA A 514 2.22 17.28 15.92
C ALA A 514 1.42 18.40 16.63
N ILE A 515 1.85 18.81 17.80
CA ILE A 515 1.19 19.88 18.57
C ILE A 515 1.33 21.22 17.85
N SER A 516 2.53 21.57 17.41
CA SER A 516 2.84 22.91 16.88
C SER A 516 2.21 23.14 15.51
N VAL A 517 2.40 22.20 14.58
CA VAL A 517 1.82 22.29 13.23
C VAL A 517 0.31 21.99 13.28
N GLY A 518 -0.11 21.07 14.15
CA GLY A 518 -1.52 20.79 14.41
C GLY A 518 -2.24 22.03 14.95
N TRP A 519 -1.63 22.74 15.90
CA TRP A 519 -2.16 24.01 16.42
C TRP A 519 -2.35 25.06 15.32
N LEU A 520 -1.34 25.25 14.45
CA LEU A 520 -1.43 26.17 13.30
C LEU A 520 -2.54 25.77 12.33
N PHE A 521 -2.74 24.45 12.13
CA PHE A 521 -3.80 23.90 11.29
C PHE A 521 -5.18 24.19 11.86
N PHE A 522 -5.43 23.81 13.12
CA PHE A 522 -6.73 23.97 13.80
C PHE A 522 -7.07 25.44 14.08
N PHE A 523 -6.09 26.25 14.49
CA PHE A 523 -6.31 27.64 14.81
C PHE A 523 -6.77 28.47 13.60
N HIS A 524 -6.24 28.17 12.43
CA HIS A 524 -6.66 28.82 11.19
C HIS A 524 -8.07 28.40 10.77
N GLU A 525 -8.43 27.13 10.94
CA GLU A 525 -9.76 26.64 10.65
C GLU A 525 -10.81 27.12 11.66
N ILE A 526 -10.48 27.14 12.93
CA ILE A 526 -11.36 27.70 14.00
C ILE A 526 -11.62 29.19 13.73
N ARG A 527 -10.60 29.97 13.36
CA ARG A 527 -10.79 31.38 12.96
C ARG A 527 -11.70 31.54 11.74
N ARG A 528 -11.53 30.71 10.73
CA ARG A 528 -12.41 30.70 9.55
C ARG A 528 -13.84 30.35 9.92
N TRP A 529 -14.02 29.33 10.75
CA TRP A 529 -15.33 28.90 11.22
C TRP A 529 -16.01 29.97 12.08
N ALA A 530 -15.28 30.59 12.98
CA ALA A 530 -15.76 31.71 13.80
C ALA A 530 -16.12 32.95 12.95
N ALA A 531 -15.36 33.24 11.90
CA ALA A 531 -15.66 34.32 10.95
C ALA A 531 -16.93 34.03 10.11
N LYS A 532 -17.09 32.77 9.66
CA LYS A 532 -18.31 32.31 8.96
C LYS A 532 -19.56 32.43 9.87
N PHE A 533 -19.42 32.01 11.13
CA PHE A 533 -20.51 32.06 12.13
C PHE A 533 -20.89 33.50 12.51
N ARG A 534 -19.95 34.44 12.52
CA ARG A 534 -20.23 35.86 12.72
C ARG A 534 -20.97 36.51 11.55
N ARG A 535 -20.66 36.08 10.31
CA ARG A 535 -21.35 36.57 9.10
C ARG A 535 -22.80 36.07 9.00
N THR A 536 -23.09 34.86 9.44
CA THR A 536 -24.45 34.32 9.47
C THR A 536 -25.33 34.91 10.58
N LYS A 537 -24.75 35.43 11.68
CA LYS A 537 -25.47 36.13 12.73
C LYS A 537 -25.63 37.64 12.52
N GLY A 538 -24.93 38.20 11.52
CA GLY A 538 -24.90 39.65 11.26
C GLY A 538 -25.73 40.10 10.06
N SER A 539 -26.57 39.25 9.44
CA SER A 539 -27.60 39.70 8.49
C SER A 539 -28.88 40.00 9.26
N PRO A 540 -29.26 41.30 9.47
CA PRO A 540 -30.55 41.61 9.99
C PRO A 540 -31.60 41.23 8.95
N SER A 541 -32.66 40.53 9.42
CA SER A 541 -33.91 40.25 8.72
C SER A 541 -34.63 41.51 8.27
#